data_ae922e1c8953927dbfec28b98a7e4f1d
#
_entry.id   ae922e1c8953927dbfec28b98a7e4f1d
#
_cell.length_a   1.000
_cell.length_b   1.000
_cell.length_c   1.000
_cell.angle_alpha   90.00
_cell.angle_beta   90.00
_cell.angle_gamma   90.00
#
_symmetry.space_group_name_H-M   'P 1'
#
loop_
_entity.id
_entity.type
_entity.pdbx_description
1 polymer ?
#
loop_
_entity_poly.entity_id
_entity_poly.type
_entity_poly.pdbx_seq_one_letter_code
_entity_poly.pdbx_strand_id
1 'polypeptide(L)'
;MPAFFAAVAGSSPFAMVSIGLLLVCAFLAFSQLAVQWVNELLTRTVTPSHLPKMDFSHGLPPEYRSLVVVPMLLRSPAQIDAAVAALEVRYLANPDPYLHFALLTDFTDAPQPTLPEDEGLLNHVRQHIQALNQRINGDSRGSIFFLFHRERRWNEREGCWMGYERKRGKLAALNAFLLGQDPDAFDVIAGRRAVLSNIRYVITLDLDTQLPPGSATQLIGTLAHPLNQAVYDPICQRVVAGYGILQPRIAEQIPEQGLNAYLRVCATECGLDPYTRTVSDVYQDLFGEGSFIGKGIYDLAVFERVLRGRWPENQVLSHDLLEGCYARSGLVSDVALFEQSPDNYLADVARRRRWVRG
;
A
#
# COMPACT_ATOMS: atom_id res chain seq x y z
N MET A 1 17.39 -47.76 17.06
CA MET A 1 17.18 -47.55 15.63
C MET A 1 16.90 -48.81 14.80
N PRO A 2 17.68 -49.92 14.85
CA PRO A 2 17.40 -51.11 14.02
C PRO A 2 16.06 -51.80 14.31
N ALA A 3 15.60 -51.88 15.55
CA ALA A 3 14.34 -52.51 15.93
C ALA A 3 13.10 -51.77 15.38
N PHE A 4 13.16 -50.45 15.23
CA PHE A 4 12.08 -49.66 14.65
C PHE A 4 11.92 -49.94 13.15
N PHE A 5 13.02 -50.01 12.42
CA PHE A 5 13.00 -50.35 10.98
C PHE A 5 12.53 -51.76 10.73
N ALA A 6 12.88 -52.74 11.55
CA ALA A 6 12.39 -54.10 11.44
C ALA A 6 10.88 -54.24 11.71
N ALA A 7 10.32 -53.47 12.65
CA ALA A 7 8.90 -53.39 12.91
C ALA A 7 8.08 -52.78 11.77
N VAL A 8 8.65 -51.78 11.09
CA VAL A 8 8.02 -51.14 9.92
C VAL A 8 8.05 -52.05 8.68
N ALA A 9 9.10 -52.80 8.48
CA ALA A 9 9.24 -53.69 7.34
C ALA A 9 8.25 -54.91 7.33
N GLY A 10 7.69 -55.28 8.51
CA GLY A 10 6.68 -56.32 8.64
C GLY A 10 5.21 -55.82 8.69
N SER A 11 4.98 -54.53 8.53
CA SER A 11 3.64 -53.92 8.65
C SER A 11 2.86 -54.01 7.33
N SER A 12 1.53 -54.11 7.46
CA SER A 12 0.65 -54.09 6.27
C SER A 12 0.80 -52.75 5.50
N PRO A 13 0.51 -52.70 4.21
CA PRO A 13 0.58 -51.47 3.43
C PRO A 13 -0.22 -50.31 4.07
N PHE A 14 -1.34 -50.64 4.70
CA PHE A 14 -2.16 -49.65 5.43
C PHE A 14 -1.43 -49.06 6.65
N ALA A 15 -0.72 -49.90 7.40
CA ALA A 15 0.07 -49.45 8.57
C ALA A 15 1.24 -48.55 8.13
N MET A 16 1.90 -48.85 7.01
CA MET A 16 2.95 -48.02 6.47
C MET A 16 2.46 -46.61 6.04
N VAL A 17 1.30 -46.53 5.38
CA VAL A 17 0.66 -45.25 5.01
C VAL A 17 0.28 -44.45 6.27
N SER A 18 -0.29 -45.12 7.30
CA SER A 18 -0.66 -44.45 8.55
C SER A 18 0.56 -43.91 9.31
N ILE A 19 1.65 -44.69 9.36
CA ILE A 19 2.93 -44.22 9.96
C ILE A 19 3.50 -43.06 9.17
N GLY A 20 3.48 -43.11 7.83
CA GLY A 20 3.91 -42.02 6.99
C GLY A 20 3.13 -40.71 7.23
N LEU A 21 1.80 -40.83 7.33
CA LEU A 21 0.94 -39.68 7.63
C LEU A 21 1.22 -39.12 9.05
N LEU A 22 1.39 -39.97 10.05
CA LEU A 22 1.75 -39.55 11.40
C LEU A 22 3.09 -38.84 11.45
N LEU A 23 4.09 -39.31 10.70
CA LEU A 23 5.40 -38.64 10.61
C LEU A 23 5.29 -37.26 9.94
N VAL A 24 4.48 -37.12 8.91
CA VAL A 24 4.22 -35.81 8.26
C VAL A 24 3.52 -34.87 9.23
N CYS A 25 2.47 -35.34 9.93
CA CYS A 25 1.78 -34.53 10.93
C CYS A 25 2.71 -34.10 12.08
N ALA A 26 3.52 -35.05 12.56
CA ALA A 26 4.50 -34.77 13.62
C ALA A 26 5.56 -33.75 13.13
N PHE A 27 6.08 -33.90 11.92
CA PHE A 27 7.01 -32.94 11.34
C PHE A 27 6.42 -31.54 11.25
N LEU A 28 5.17 -31.42 10.76
CA LEU A 28 4.48 -30.13 10.70
C LEU A 28 4.26 -29.52 12.11
N ALA A 29 3.85 -30.33 13.08
CA ALA A 29 3.66 -29.87 14.45
C ALA A 29 4.98 -29.41 15.09
N PHE A 30 6.05 -30.19 14.96
CA PHE A 30 7.35 -29.83 15.51
C PHE A 30 7.99 -28.65 14.79
N SER A 31 7.77 -28.50 13.47
CA SER A 31 8.24 -27.32 12.75
C SER A 31 7.60 -26.03 13.25
N GLN A 32 6.27 -26.05 13.52
CA GLN A 32 5.59 -24.91 14.13
C GLN A 32 6.10 -24.60 15.53
N LEU A 33 6.31 -25.64 16.34
CA LEU A 33 6.87 -25.47 17.68
C LEU A 33 8.28 -24.85 17.62
N ALA A 34 9.14 -25.31 16.71
CA ALA A 34 10.45 -24.76 16.50
C ALA A 34 10.42 -23.28 16.10
N VAL A 35 9.51 -22.90 15.18
CA VAL A 35 9.28 -21.50 14.81
C VAL A 35 8.86 -20.67 16.02
N GLN A 36 7.92 -21.17 16.84
CA GLN A 36 7.49 -20.47 18.06
C GLN A 36 8.64 -20.25 19.04
N TRP A 37 9.50 -21.27 19.25
CA TRP A 37 10.67 -21.15 20.12
C TRP A 37 11.70 -20.13 19.62
N VAL A 38 11.97 -20.15 18.31
CA VAL A 38 12.88 -19.17 17.69
C VAL A 38 12.29 -17.76 17.87
N ASN A 39 11.02 -17.60 17.59
CA ASN A 39 10.34 -16.33 17.71
C ASN A 39 10.38 -15.81 19.17
N GLU A 40 10.06 -16.66 20.14
CA GLU A 40 10.14 -16.30 21.56
C GLU A 40 11.56 -15.89 21.98
N LEU A 41 12.58 -16.60 21.49
CA LEU A 41 13.96 -16.27 21.76
C LEU A 41 14.34 -14.90 21.16
N LEU A 42 13.95 -14.65 19.90
CA LEU A 42 14.23 -13.39 19.22
C LEU A 42 13.55 -12.21 19.92
N THR A 43 12.26 -12.35 20.28
CA THR A 43 11.55 -11.28 20.99
C THR A 43 12.11 -10.96 22.37
N ARG A 44 12.81 -11.91 23.01
CA ARG A 44 13.52 -11.68 24.29
C ARG A 44 14.90 -11.09 24.14
N THR A 45 15.55 -11.31 23.01
CA THR A 45 16.96 -10.94 22.80
C THR A 45 17.15 -9.69 21.94
N VAL A 46 16.23 -9.44 21.01
CA VAL A 46 16.27 -8.27 20.12
C VAL A 46 15.59 -7.09 20.78
N THR A 47 16.28 -5.97 20.86
CA THR A 47 15.73 -4.73 21.44
C THR A 47 14.83 -4.05 20.42
N PRO A 48 13.54 -3.83 20.73
CA PRO A 48 12.63 -3.10 19.85
C PRO A 48 13.11 -1.68 19.59
N SER A 49 13.06 -1.24 18.33
CA SER A 49 13.45 0.12 17.95
C SER A 49 12.37 0.78 17.10
N HIS A 50 12.11 2.07 17.35
CA HIS A 50 11.29 2.91 16.49
C HIS A 50 12.17 3.74 15.58
N LEU A 51 11.70 3.99 14.36
CA LEU A 51 12.38 4.91 13.47
C LEU A 51 12.28 6.33 14.03
N PRO A 52 13.39 7.06 14.08
CA PRO A 52 13.40 8.45 14.55
C PRO A 52 12.58 9.32 13.59
N LYS A 53 11.96 10.38 14.11
CA LYS A 53 11.11 11.29 13.34
C LYS A 53 11.41 12.76 13.65
N MET A 54 11.24 13.60 12.63
CA MET A 54 11.22 15.05 12.79
C MET A 54 9.90 15.47 13.45
N ASP A 55 9.94 16.48 14.30
CA ASP A 55 8.76 17.09 14.86
C ASP A 55 8.19 18.16 13.91
N PHE A 56 7.05 17.87 13.31
CA PHE A 56 6.28 18.79 12.47
C PHE A 56 4.93 19.15 13.11
N SER A 57 4.83 19.15 14.43
CA SER A 57 3.61 19.54 15.17
C SER A 57 3.14 20.97 14.87
N HIS A 58 4.04 21.86 14.44
CA HIS A 58 3.75 23.23 14.04
C HIS A 58 3.46 23.42 12.55
N GLY A 59 3.34 22.32 11.78
CA GLY A 59 3.11 22.31 10.35
C GLY A 59 4.32 21.84 9.54
N LEU A 60 4.05 21.42 8.30
CA LEU A 60 5.09 20.95 7.38
C LEU A 60 5.88 22.13 6.81
N PRO A 61 7.22 22.07 6.77
CA PRO A 61 8.01 22.98 5.97
C PRO A 61 7.73 22.78 4.45
N PRO A 62 7.82 23.85 3.63
CA PRO A 62 7.50 23.79 2.21
C PRO A 62 8.35 22.81 1.40
N GLU A 63 9.57 22.51 1.85
CA GLU A 63 10.48 21.52 1.24
C GLU A 63 10.02 20.07 1.42
N TYR A 64 9.08 19.81 2.34
CA TYR A 64 8.47 18.50 2.57
C TYR A 64 7.05 18.42 2.01
N ARG A 65 6.73 19.27 1.02
CA ARG A 65 5.43 19.22 0.34
C ARG A 65 5.12 17.81 -0.13
N SER A 66 3.93 17.33 0.22
CA SER A 66 3.53 15.94 0.03
C SER A 66 2.16 15.82 -0.64
N LEU A 67 1.96 14.70 -1.33
CA LEU A 67 0.71 14.38 -2.00
C LEU A 67 0.17 13.02 -1.50
N VAL A 68 -1.01 13.02 -0.93
CA VAL A 68 -1.77 11.80 -0.61
C VAL A 68 -2.54 11.38 -1.86
N VAL A 69 -2.34 10.16 -2.35
CA VAL A 69 -3.00 9.65 -3.56
C VAL A 69 -3.83 8.41 -3.26
N VAL A 70 -5.03 8.38 -3.83
CA VAL A 70 -5.97 7.27 -3.70
C VAL A 70 -6.28 6.73 -5.10
N PRO A 71 -5.64 5.63 -5.52
CA PRO A 71 -5.94 4.98 -6.79
C PRO A 71 -7.30 4.32 -6.75
N MET A 72 -8.13 4.58 -7.77
CA MET A 72 -9.45 3.95 -7.90
C MET A 72 -9.85 3.73 -9.37
N LEU A 73 -10.92 2.98 -9.58
CA LEU A 73 -11.61 2.85 -10.86
C LEU A 73 -12.94 3.60 -10.77
N LEU A 74 -13.31 4.34 -11.83
CA LEU A 74 -14.62 4.98 -11.93
C LEU A 74 -15.67 3.92 -12.30
N ARG A 75 -16.61 3.60 -11.38
CA ARG A 75 -17.62 2.57 -11.58
C ARG A 75 -19.05 3.10 -11.51
N SER A 76 -19.31 3.98 -10.56
CA SER A 76 -20.66 4.53 -10.34
C SER A 76 -20.59 5.89 -9.66
N PRO A 77 -21.62 6.75 -9.83
CA PRO A 77 -21.70 8.03 -9.12
C PRO A 77 -21.61 7.86 -7.59
N ALA A 78 -22.32 6.90 -7.02
CA ALA A 78 -22.30 6.67 -5.57
C ALA A 78 -20.90 6.31 -5.03
N GLN A 79 -20.10 5.53 -5.78
CA GLN A 79 -18.71 5.25 -5.40
C GLN A 79 -17.85 6.52 -5.48
N ILE A 80 -18.07 7.36 -6.47
CA ILE A 80 -17.36 8.65 -6.63
C ILE A 80 -17.68 9.57 -5.46
N ASP A 81 -18.95 9.70 -5.08
CA ASP A 81 -19.39 10.52 -3.96
C ASP A 81 -18.75 10.07 -2.66
N ALA A 82 -18.76 8.76 -2.40
CA ALA A 82 -18.10 8.17 -1.24
C ALA A 82 -16.58 8.41 -1.24
N ALA A 83 -15.91 8.31 -2.40
CA ALA A 83 -14.48 8.55 -2.53
C ALA A 83 -14.11 10.02 -2.27
N VAL A 84 -14.90 10.97 -2.78
CA VAL A 84 -14.68 12.40 -2.55
C VAL A 84 -14.94 12.75 -1.08
N ALA A 85 -15.99 12.23 -0.46
CA ALA A 85 -16.27 12.41 0.96
C ALA A 85 -15.12 11.83 1.82
N ALA A 86 -14.62 10.64 1.50
CA ALA A 86 -13.49 10.04 2.18
C ALA A 86 -12.20 10.86 2.01
N LEU A 87 -12.00 11.49 0.84
CA LEU A 87 -10.85 12.37 0.61
C LEU A 87 -10.92 13.63 1.49
N GLU A 88 -12.12 14.20 1.64
CA GLU A 88 -12.36 15.32 2.56
C GLU A 88 -12.07 14.95 4.01
N VAL A 89 -12.55 13.79 4.49
CA VAL A 89 -12.28 13.28 5.83
C VAL A 89 -10.77 13.14 6.09
N ARG A 90 -10.01 12.60 5.14
CA ARG A 90 -8.55 12.47 5.23
C ARG A 90 -7.87 13.84 5.38
N TYR A 91 -8.33 14.86 4.62
CA TYR A 91 -7.85 16.22 4.76
C TYR A 91 -8.19 16.82 6.11
N LEU A 92 -9.45 16.72 6.57
CA LEU A 92 -9.87 17.27 7.86
C LEU A 92 -9.12 16.64 9.05
N ALA A 93 -8.73 15.37 8.92
CA ALA A 93 -7.89 14.68 9.89
C ALA A 93 -6.40 15.09 9.83
N ASN A 94 -5.94 15.63 8.70
CA ASN A 94 -4.54 15.98 8.46
C ASN A 94 -4.43 17.34 7.71
N PRO A 95 -4.93 18.43 8.28
CA PRO A 95 -4.93 19.72 7.60
C PRO A 95 -3.53 20.34 7.63
N ASP A 96 -2.95 20.59 6.45
CA ASP A 96 -1.67 21.27 6.31
C ASP A 96 -1.60 21.97 4.95
N PRO A 97 -1.03 23.20 4.84
CA PRO A 97 -0.93 23.93 3.58
C PRO A 97 -0.01 23.28 2.55
N TYR A 98 0.89 22.40 2.96
CA TYR A 98 1.83 21.69 2.11
C TYR A 98 1.49 20.20 1.93
N LEU A 99 0.30 19.78 2.40
CA LEU A 99 -0.25 18.45 2.20
C LEU A 99 -1.45 18.53 1.25
N HIS A 100 -1.35 17.84 0.12
CA HIS A 100 -2.36 17.80 -0.92
C HIS A 100 -2.96 16.41 -1.05
N PHE A 101 -4.17 16.31 -1.62
CA PHE A 101 -4.92 15.06 -1.72
C PHE A 101 -5.41 14.85 -3.15
N ALA A 102 -5.29 13.65 -3.68
CA ALA A 102 -5.66 13.35 -5.06
C ALA A 102 -6.41 12.03 -5.20
N LEU A 103 -7.41 12.02 -6.08
CA LEU A 103 -7.94 10.80 -6.67
C LEU A 103 -7.16 10.51 -7.96
N LEU A 104 -6.66 9.28 -8.06
CA LEU A 104 -5.91 8.79 -9.21
C LEU A 104 -6.73 7.72 -9.91
N THR A 105 -7.37 8.08 -11.03
CA THR A 105 -8.48 7.32 -11.59
C THR A 105 -8.19 6.75 -12.97
N ASP A 106 -8.71 5.55 -13.23
CA ASP A 106 -8.89 4.96 -14.56
C ASP A 106 -10.36 4.55 -14.71
N PHE A 107 -10.80 4.31 -15.93
CA PHE A 107 -12.06 3.62 -16.18
C PHE A 107 -11.92 2.10 -15.91
N THR A 108 -13.04 1.40 -15.77
CA THR A 108 -13.10 -0.06 -15.70
C THR A 108 -12.67 -0.68 -17.02
N ASP A 109 -12.17 -1.93 -16.99
CA ASP A 109 -11.83 -2.67 -18.19
C ASP A 109 -13.05 -2.83 -19.10
N ALA A 110 -12.85 -2.70 -20.42
CA ALA A 110 -13.94 -2.73 -21.40
C ALA A 110 -13.50 -3.33 -22.74
N PRO A 111 -14.44 -3.83 -23.55
CA PRO A 111 -14.14 -4.32 -24.92
C PRO A 111 -13.88 -3.17 -25.91
N GLN A 112 -14.19 -1.93 -25.55
CA GLN A 112 -14.07 -0.73 -26.38
C GLN A 112 -13.28 0.35 -25.63
N PRO A 113 -12.61 1.29 -26.36
CA PRO A 113 -11.83 2.35 -25.73
C PRO A 113 -12.69 3.27 -24.85
N THR A 114 -13.92 3.55 -25.28
CA THR A 114 -14.87 4.42 -24.58
C THR A 114 -16.22 3.75 -24.46
N LEU A 115 -16.90 3.98 -23.34
CA LEU A 115 -18.27 3.55 -23.07
C LEU A 115 -19.18 4.77 -22.92
N PRO A 116 -20.49 4.66 -23.21
CA PRO A 116 -21.42 5.79 -23.13
C PRO A 116 -21.49 6.48 -21.76
N GLU A 117 -21.25 5.75 -20.68
CA GLU A 117 -21.26 6.23 -19.30
C GLU A 117 -19.97 6.94 -18.86
N ASP A 118 -18.86 6.76 -19.57
CA ASP A 118 -17.53 7.23 -19.17
C ASP A 118 -17.47 8.74 -18.97
N GLU A 119 -17.97 9.51 -19.94
CA GLU A 119 -17.98 10.97 -19.87
C GLU A 119 -18.81 11.47 -18.69
N GLY A 120 -19.97 10.86 -18.44
CA GLY A 120 -20.83 11.17 -17.30
C GLY A 120 -20.11 10.99 -15.96
N LEU A 121 -19.41 9.86 -15.77
CA LEU A 121 -18.64 9.55 -14.56
C LEU A 121 -17.46 10.50 -14.38
N LEU A 122 -16.74 10.81 -15.47
CA LEU A 122 -15.60 11.71 -15.42
C LEU A 122 -16.01 13.16 -15.10
N ASN A 123 -17.09 13.63 -15.70
CA ASN A 123 -17.65 14.95 -15.39
C ASN A 123 -18.16 15.03 -13.95
N HIS A 124 -18.80 13.97 -13.44
CA HIS A 124 -19.26 13.89 -12.07
C HIS A 124 -18.11 14.04 -11.06
N VAL A 125 -17.05 13.24 -11.16
CA VAL A 125 -15.90 13.34 -10.24
C VAL A 125 -15.19 14.69 -10.35
N ARG A 126 -15.05 15.24 -11.57
CA ARG A 126 -14.43 16.54 -11.79
C ARG A 126 -15.20 17.67 -11.11
N GLN A 127 -16.53 17.70 -11.25
CA GLN A 127 -17.37 18.68 -10.59
C GLN A 127 -17.31 18.60 -9.07
N HIS A 128 -17.30 17.39 -8.50
CA HIS A 128 -17.21 17.19 -7.05
C HIS A 128 -15.86 17.64 -6.49
N ILE A 129 -14.76 17.36 -7.15
CA ILE A 129 -13.42 17.86 -6.74
C ILE A 129 -13.34 19.37 -6.84
N GLN A 130 -13.91 19.98 -7.88
CA GLN A 130 -13.96 21.45 -8.01
C GLN A 130 -14.82 22.07 -6.90
N ALA A 131 -16.00 21.53 -6.63
CA ALA A 131 -16.89 21.99 -5.57
C ALA A 131 -16.24 21.86 -4.19
N LEU A 132 -15.52 20.76 -3.94
CA LEU A 132 -14.78 20.54 -2.69
C LEU A 132 -13.68 21.59 -2.51
N ASN A 133 -12.89 21.89 -3.53
CA ASN A 133 -11.87 22.94 -3.48
C ASN A 133 -12.50 24.33 -3.22
N GLN A 134 -13.61 24.66 -3.86
CA GLN A 134 -14.32 25.92 -3.66
C GLN A 134 -14.84 26.06 -2.22
N ARG A 135 -15.42 25.00 -1.68
CA ARG A 135 -15.96 24.96 -0.32
C ARG A 135 -14.88 25.14 0.77
N ILE A 136 -13.72 24.50 0.59
CA ILE A 136 -12.66 24.49 1.60
C ILE A 136 -11.76 25.73 1.51
N ASN A 137 -11.40 26.15 0.30
CA ASN A 137 -10.37 27.21 0.10
C ASN A 137 -10.91 28.54 -0.43
N GLY A 138 -12.11 28.59 -1.00
CA GLY A 138 -12.54 29.72 -1.79
C GLY A 138 -11.57 29.93 -3.00
N ASP A 139 -11.57 31.13 -3.55
CA ASP A 139 -10.73 31.48 -4.71
C ASP A 139 -9.27 31.87 -4.35
N SER A 140 -8.96 32.04 -3.07
CA SER A 140 -7.75 32.75 -2.62
C SER A 140 -6.53 31.86 -2.34
N ARG A 141 -6.72 30.55 -2.11
CA ARG A 141 -5.64 29.58 -1.86
C ARG A 141 -5.59 28.55 -2.97
N GLY A 142 -4.40 28.06 -3.30
CA GLY A 142 -4.23 27.00 -4.31
C GLY A 142 -5.08 25.76 -4.03
N SER A 143 -5.28 24.89 -5.02
CA SER A 143 -6.05 23.66 -4.87
C SER A 143 -5.43 22.74 -3.81
N ILE A 144 -6.25 22.17 -2.93
CA ILE A 144 -5.88 21.11 -1.99
C ILE A 144 -6.16 19.75 -2.62
N PHE A 145 -7.29 19.65 -3.34
CA PHE A 145 -7.77 18.39 -3.91
C PHE A 145 -7.53 18.36 -5.42
N PHE A 146 -7.09 17.21 -5.90
CA PHE A 146 -6.77 16.98 -7.29
C PHE A 146 -7.47 15.75 -7.82
N LEU A 147 -7.72 15.75 -9.13
CA LEU A 147 -8.11 14.59 -9.91
C LEU A 147 -7.06 14.38 -10.98
N PHE A 148 -6.55 13.17 -11.08
CA PHE A 148 -5.75 12.69 -12.20
C PHE A 148 -6.47 11.51 -12.84
N HIS A 149 -6.77 11.61 -14.13
CA HIS A 149 -7.48 10.57 -14.86
C HIS A 149 -6.74 10.18 -16.13
N ARG A 150 -6.69 8.87 -16.38
CA ARG A 150 -6.14 8.30 -17.62
C ARG A 150 -7.22 7.57 -18.38
N GLU A 151 -7.19 7.72 -19.72
CA GLU A 151 -8.01 6.92 -20.61
C GLU A 151 -7.55 5.46 -20.68
N ARG A 152 -8.44 4.59 -21.20
CA ARG A 152 -8.09 3.19 -21.45
C ARG A 152 -7.08 3.09 -22.60
N ARG A 153 -6.16 2.12 -22.46
CA ARG A 153 -5.26 1.69 -23.54
C ARG A 153 -5.50 0.22 -23.84
N TRP A 154 -5.31 -0.16 -25.09
CA TRP A 154 -5.41 -1.56 -25.48
C TRP A 154 -4.29 -2.38 -24.85
N ASN A 155 -4.65 -3.50 -24.25
CA ASN A 155 -3.71 -4.45 -23.69
C ASN A 155 -3.84 -5.78 -24.43
N GLU A 156 -2.87 -6.10 -25.28
CA GLU A 156 -2.88 -7.31 -26.10
C GLU A 156 -2.92 -8.60 -25.26
N ARG A 157 -2.22 -8.62 -24.13
CA ARG A 157 -2.14 -9.79 -23.26
C ARG A 157 -3.45 -10.07 -22.53
N GLU A 158 -4.15 -9.04 -22.10
CA GLU A 158 -5.44 -9.13 -21.40
C GLU A 158 -6.61 -9.16 -22.40
N GLY A 159 -6.39 -8.78 -23.66
CA GLY A 159 -7.41 -8.73 -24.72
C GLY A 159 -8.53 -7.72 -24.45
N CYS A 160 -8.23 -6.60 -23.77
CA CYS A 160 -9.21 -5.58 -23.40
C CYS A 160 -8.60 -4.19 -23.34
N TRP A 161 -9.45 -3.20 -23.41
CA TRP A 161 -9.13 -1.79 -23.11
C TRP A 161 -9.18 -1.57 -21.61
N MET A 162 -8.08 -1.06 -21.02
CA MET A 162 -7.96 -0.94 -19.57
C MET A 162 -7.06 0.22 -19.15
N GLY A 163 -7.10 0.60 -17.86
CA GLY A 163 -6.06 1.40 -17.24
C GLY A 163 -4.75 0.62 -17.26
N TYR A 164 -3.86 0.97 -18.21
CA TYR A 164 -2.67 0.19 -18.52
C TYR A 164 -1.78 0.00 -17.29
N GLU A 165 -1.36 -1.27 -17.05
CA GLU A 165 -0.62 -1.69 -15.86
C GLU A 165 -1.31 -1.37 -14.52
N ARG A 166 -2.60 -1.12 -14.49
CA ARG A 166 -3.44 -0.97 -13.28
C ARG A 166 -2.85 0.04 -12.27
N LYS A 167 -2.76 -0.31 -10.98
CA LYS A 167 -2.25 0.56 -9.91
C LYS A 167 -0.81 0.97 -10.16
N ARG A 168 0.07 0.04 -10.54
CA ARG A 168 1.47 0.32 -10.81
C ARG A 168 1.65 1.35 -11.91
N GLY A 169 1.02 1.13 -13.06
CA GLY A 169 1.14 2.03 -14.19
C GLY A 169 0.62 3.44 -13.90
N LYS A 170 -0.49 3.57 -13.13
CA LYS A 170 -0.98 4.90 -12.79
C LYS A 170 -0.10 5.62 -11.75
N LEU A 171 0.52 4.90 -10.82
CA LEU A 171 1.50 5.51 -9.90
C LEU A 171 2.78 5.92 -10.64
N ALA A 172 3.27 5.10 -11.57
CA ALA A 172 4.42 5.45 -12.41
C ALA A 172 4.14 6.68 -13.29
N ALA A 173 2.94 6.77 -13.89
CA ALA A 173 2.50 7.95 -14.63
C ALA A 173 2.45 9.20 -13.74
N LEU A 174 1.95 9.08 -12.50
CA LEU A 174 1.93 10.19 -11.54
C LEU A 174 3.35 10.65 -11.17
N ASN A 175 4.25 9.72 -10.90
CA ASN A 175 5.62 10.04 -10.56
C ASN A 175 6.33 10.77 -11.70
N ALA A 176 6.20 10.28 -12.93
CA ALA A 176 6.76 10.92 -14.12
C ALA A 176 6.18 12.34 -14.34
N PHE A 177 4.88 12.52 -14.13
CA PHE A 177 4.21 13.81 -14.18
C PHE A 177 4.74 14.79 -13.12
N LEU A 178 4.81 14.38 -11.86
CA LEU A 178 5.27 15.21 -10.74
C LEU A 178 6.74 15.62 -10.87
N LEU A 179 7.56 14.78 -11.50
CA LEU A 179 8.97 15.05 -11.80
C LEU A 179 9.17 15.84 -13.11
N GLY A 180 8.08 16.20 -13.81
CA GLY A 180 8.14 16.93 -15.08
C GLY A 180 8.71 16.13 -16.26
N GLN A 181 8.77 14.80 -16.14
CA GLN A 181 9.31 13.90 -17.17
C GLN A 181 8.26 13.55 -18.24
N ASP A 182 6.98 13.52 -17.86
CA ASP A 182 5.84 13.27 -18.73
C ASP A 182 4.68 14.22 -18.35
N PRO A 183 4.62 15.42 -18.91
CA PRO A 183 3.57 16.39 -18.59
C PRO A 183 2.18 15.97 -19.09
N ASP A 184 2.12 15.05 -20.05
CA ASP A 184 0.92 14.59 -20.73
C ASP A 184 0.49 13.18 -20.26
N ALA A 185 1.03 12.71 -19.13
CA ALA A 185 0.73 11.40 -18.54
C ALA A 185 -0.76 11.20 -18.18
N PHE A 186 -1.54 12.28 -18.07
CA PHE A 186 -2.95 12.28 -17.73
C PHE A 186 -3.80 13.04 -18.72
N ASP A 187 -4.89 12.43 -19.17
CA ASP A 187 -5.84 13.01 -20.11
C ASP A 187 -6.68 14.11 -19.48
N VAL A 188 -7.02 13.94 -18.18
CA VAL A 188 -7.75 14.96 -17.42
C VAL A 188 -7.09 15.19 -16.06
N ILE A 189 -6.84 16.46 -15.77
CA ILE A 189 -6.39 16.93 -14.46
C ILE A 189 -7.33 18.04 -13.97
N ALA A 190 -7.90 17.86 -12.77
CA ALA A 190 -8.59 18.92 -12.06
C ALA A 190 -7.74 19.40 -10.87
N GLY A 191 -7.73 20.69 -10.63
CA GLY A 191 -6.87 21.36 -9.65
C GLY A 191 -5.77 22.21 -10.29
N ARG A 192 -5.22 23.14 -9.53
CA ARG A 192 -4.21 24.11 -10.02
C ARG A 192 -2.83 23.45 -10.05
N ARG A 193 -2.36 23.03 -11.23
CA ARG A 193 -1.09 22.31 -11.44
C ARG A 193 0.14 22.97 -10.79
N ALA A 194 0.21 24.30 -10.75
CA ALA A 194 1.34 25.04 -10.18
C ALA A 194 1.62 24.70 -8.70
N VAL A 195 0.62 24.21 -7.95
CA VAL A 195 0.78 23.83 -6.55
C VAL A 195 1.55 22.52 -6.41
N LEU A 196 1.54 21.67 -7.44
CA LEU A 196 2.19 20.36 -7.47
C LEU A 196 3.69 20.42 -7.76
N SER A 197 4.23 21.60 -8.06
CA SER A 197 5.66 21.78 -8.20
C SER A 197 6.36 21.47 -6.86
N ASN A 198 7.47 20.75 -6.92
CA ASN A 198 8.27 20.38 -5.75
C ASN A 198 7.57 19.44 -4.73
N ILE A 199 6.69 18.57 -5.17
CA ILE A 199 6.25 17.44 -4.34
C ILE A 199 7.47 16.56 -4.06
N ARG A 200 7.75 16.36 -2.78
CA ARG A 200 8.87 15.53 -2.33
C ARG A 200 8.42 14.12 -1.98
N TYR A 201 7.31 13.99 -1.27
CA TYR A 201 6.82 12.69 -0.81
C TYR A 201 5.42 12.41 -1.36
N VAL A 202 5.17 11.15 -1.61
CA VAL A 202 3.84 10.64 -1.99
C VAL A 202 3.39 9.61 -0.96
N ILE A 203 2.18 9.81 -0.41
CA ILE A 203 1.51 8.85 0.46
C ILE A 203 0.47 8.14 -0.38
N THR A 204 0.63 6.84 -0.61
CA THR A 204 -0.33 6.01 -1.34
C THR A 204 -1.24 5.26 -0.38
N LEU A 205 -2.54 5.32 -0.62
CA LEU A 205 -3.58 4.67 0.18
C LEU A 205 -4.52 3.91 -0.75
N ASP A 206 -5.14 2.84 -0.27
CA ASP A 206 -6.26 2.24 -0.98
C ASP A 206 -7.57 3.03 -0.68
N LEU A 207 -8.63 2.77 -1.45
CA LEU A 207 -9.87 3.54 -1.34
C LEU A 207 -10.50 3.42 0.05
N ASP A 208 -10.40 2.25 0.68
CA ASP A 208 -10.92 1.90 2.00
C ASP A 208 -9.94 2.19 3.15
N THR A 209 -8.69 2.60 2.85
CA THR A 209 -7.70 2.93 3.88
C THR A 209 -8.00 4.29 4.52
N GLN A 210 -8.15 4.31 5.83
CA GLN A 210 -8.30 5.55 6.62
C GLN A 210 -6.94 6.08 7.05
N LEU A 211 -6.82 7.42 7.03
CA LEU A 211 -5.64 8.17 7.46
C LEU A 211 -5.98 8.93 8.76
N PRO A 212 -5.68 8.39 9.93
CA PRO A 212 -6.01 9.03 11.21
C PRO A 212 -5.39 10.42 11.39
N PRO A 213 -5.90 11.21 12.35
CA PRO A 213 -5.36 12.54 12.63
C PRO A 213 -3.86 12.52 12.90
N GLY A 214 -3.11 13.39 12.21
CA GLY A 214 -1.66 13.55 12.35
C GLY A 214 -0.80 12.43 11.78
N SER A 215 -1.40 11.34 11.23
CA SER A 215 -0.64 10.22 10.66
C SER A 215 0.22 10.63 9.46
N ALA A 216 -0.30 11.51 8.59
CA ALA A 216 0.45 12.00 7.44
C ALA A 216 1.71 12.74 7.88
N THR A 217 1.58 13.66 8.83
CA THR A 217 2.69 14.45 9.37
C THR A 217 3.75 13.57 10.04
N GLN A 218 3.32 12.53 10.76
CA GLN A 218 4.25 11.58 11.39
C GLN A 218 5.00 10.75 10.34
N LEU A 219 4.33 10.25 9.30
CA LEU A 219 4.98 9.53 8.21
C LEU A 219 6.01 10.42 7.48
N ILE A 220 5.62 11.66 7.17
CA ILE A 220 6.50 12.64 6.54
C ILE A 220 7.70 12.94 7.45
N GLY A 221 7.46 13.17 8.74
CA GLY A 221 8.51 13.44 9.73
C GLY A 221 9.50 12.27 9.87
N THR A 222 9.00 11.03 9.80
CA THR A 222 9.86 9.84 9.84
C THR A 222 10.73 9.75 8.59
N LEU A 223 10.15 9.89 7.38
CA LEU A 223 10.93 9.80 6.14
C LEU A 223 11.88 10.99 5.94
N ALA A 224 11.53 12.16 6.47
CA ALA A 224 12.36 13.37 6.44
C ALA A 224 13.55 13.32 7.38
N HIS A 225 13.53 12.45 8.40
CA HIS A 225 14.60 12.41 9.41
C HIS A 225 15.93 12.05 8.78
N PRO A 226 17.04 12.76 9.09
CA PRO A 226 18.35 12.55 8.46
C PRO A 226 18.88 11.11 8.51
N LEU A 227 18.62 10.38 9.60
CA LEU A 227 19.03 8.98 9.74
C LEU A 227 18.22 8.01 8.90
N ASN A 228 17.05 8.43 8.40
CA ASN A 228 16.17 7.60 7.57
C ASN A 228 16.32 7.92 6.08
N GLN A 229 17.10 8.93 5.71
CA GLN A 229 17.26 9.31 4.31
C GLN A 229 17.92 8.20 3.50
N ALA A 230 17.36 7.93 2.33
CA ALA A 230 17.79 6.87 1.44
C ALA A 230 19.19 7.14 0.85
N VAL A 231 20.09 6.17 0.97
CA VAL A 231 21.40 6.16 0.31
C VAL A 231 21.34 5.17 -0.85
N TYR A 232 21.35 5.67 -2.07
CA TYR A 232 21.33 4.87 -3.29
C TYR A 232 22.74 4.43 -3.68
N ASP A 233 22.93 3.13 -3.93
CA ASP A 233 24.15 2.56 -4.48
C ASP A 233 24.00 2.34 -6.00
N PRO A 234 24.79 3.01 -6.85
CA PRO A 234 24.73 2.86 -8.29
C PRO A 234 25.24 1.50 -8.80
N ILE A 235 26.08 0.80 -8.04
CA ILE A 235 26.59 -0.54 -8.40
C ILE A 235 25.51 -1.58 -8.19
N CYS A 236 24.90 -1.59 -6.99
CA CYS A 236 23.81 -2.50 -6.65
C CYS A 236 22.46 -2.06 -7.26
N GLN A 237 22.37 -0.83 -7.74
CA GLN A 237 21.17 -0.19 -8.28
C GLN A 237 19.96 -0.29 -7.33
N ARG A 238 20.22 -0.12 -6.03
CA ARG A 238 19.19 -0.15 -4.97
C ARG A 238 19.57 0.80 -3.82
N VAL A 239 18.60 1.05 -2.95
CA VAL A 239 18.88 1.73 -1.67
C VAL A 239 19.57 0.74 -0.73
N VAL A 240 20.70 1.14 -0.14
CA VAL A 240 21.54 0.30 0.75
C VAL A 240 21.52 0.76 2.20
N ALA A 241 21.15 2.01 2.46
CA ALA A 241 20.97 2.56 3.80
C ALA A 241 19.84 3.59 3.81
N GLY A 242 19.24 3.83 4.97
CA GLY A 242 18.01 4.61 5.08
C GLY A 242 16.86 3.94 4.34
N TYR A 243 15.83 4.70 3.98
CA TYR A 243 14.58 4.16 3.41
C TYR A 243 14.09 5.04 2.27
N GLY A 244 13.76 4.44 1.13
CA GLY A 244 13.03 5.12 0.05
C GLY A 244 11.52 5.01 0.24
N ILE A 245 11.05 4.03 1.02
CA ILE A 245 9.65 3.77 1.34
C ILE A 245 9.50 3.55 2.84
N LEU A 246 8.39 4.02 3.42
CA LEU A 246 7.98 3.65 4.77
C LEU A 246 6.56 3.06 4.74
N GLN A 247 6.43 1.91 5.37
CA GLN A 247 5.19 1.19 5.56
C GLN A 247 4.64 1.47 6.95
N PRO A 248 3.46 2.11 7.12
CA PRO A 248 2.78 2.17 8.41
C PRO A 248 2.16 0.82 8.78
N ARG A 249 1.87 0.63 10.04
CA ARG A 249 1.08 -0.52 10.50
C ARG A 249 -0.34 -0.43 9.92
N ILE A 250 -0.84 -1.53 9.37
CA ILE A 250 -2.23 -1.63 8.94
C ILE A 250 -3.01 -2.39 10.00
N ALA A 251 -4.07 -1.76 10.51
CA ALA A 251 -4.98 -2.33 11.49
C ALA A 251 -6.39 -2.44 10.91
N GLU A 252 -7.16 -3.39 11.40
CA GLU A 252 -8.55 -3.55 10.99
C GLU A 252 -9.45 -2.53 11.69
N GLN A 253 -10.35 -1.93 10.93
CA GLN A 253 -11.40 -1.10 11.48
C GLN A 253 -12.50 -1.99 12.07
N ILE A 254 -12.92 -1.71 13.30
CA ILE A 254 -14.08 -2.37 13.90
C ILE A 254 -15.35 -1.80 13.22
N PRO A 255 -16.19 -2.66 12.60
CA PRO A 255 -17.41 -2.20 11.96
C PRO A 255 -18.38 -1.57 12.96
N GLU A 256 -19.01 -0.43 12.59
CA GLU A 256 -20.02 0.25 13.43
C GLU A 256 -21.22 -0.64 13.77
N GLN A 257 -21.59 -1.54 12.86
CA GLN A 257 -22.74 -2.47 13.01
C GLN A 257 -22.41 -3.69 13.88
N GLY A 258 -21.22 -3.74 14.46
CA GLY A 258 -20.75 -4.88 15.26
C GLY A 258 -20.18 -6.03 14.40
N LEU A 259 -19.53 -6.98 15.07
CA LEU A 259 -18.88 -8.11 14.42
C LEU A 259 -19.91 -9.18 14.07
N ASN A 260 -20.08 -9.50 12.80
CA ASN A 260 -20.82 -10.69 12.38
C ASN A 260 -20.03 -11.98 12.72
N ALA A 261 -20.65 -13.17 12.55
CA ALA A 261 -20.02 -14.44 12.90
C ALA A 261 -18.70 -14.68 12.14
N TYR A 262 -18.62 -14.26 10.86
CA TYR A 262 -17.42 -14.37 10.07
C TYR A 262 -16.29 -13.47 10.61
N LEU A 263 -16.57 -12.20 10.86
CA LEU A 263 -15.61 -11.26 11.41
C LEU A 263 -15.13 -11.64 12.81
N ARG A 264 -15.99 -12.23 13.66
CA ARG A 264 -15.58 -12.74 14.99
C ARG A 264 -14.53 -13.85 14.92
N VAL A 265 -14.55 -14.65 13.85
CA VAL A 265 -13.62 -15.76 13.67
C VAL A 265 -12.40 -15.37 12.85
N CYS A 266 -12.59 -14.54 11.81
CA CYS A 266 -11.59 -14.26 10.79
C CYS A 266 -10.98 -12.86 10.89
N ALA A 267 -11.65 -11.89 11.54
CA ALA A 267 -11.07 -10.59 11.85
C ALA A 267 -10.08 -10.72 13.01
N THR A 268 -9.00 -11.39 12.74
CA THR A 268 -7.80 -11.26 13.56
C THR A 268 -7.02 -10.08 13.01
N GLU A 269 -6.39 -9.29 13.88
CA GLU A 269 -5.53 -8.22 13.46
C GLU A 269 -4.61 -8.71 12.33
N CYS A 270 -4.79 -8.12 11.13
CA CYS A 270 -3.98 -8.43 9.98
C CYS A 270 -2.59 -7.84 10.17
N GLY A 271 -1.71 -8.60 10.78
CA GLY A 271 -0.28 -8.37 10.64
C GLY A 271 0.23 -9.27 9.53
N LEU A 272 1.17 -8.77 8.72
CA LEU A 272 1.99 -9.63 7.87
C LEU A 272 2.72 -10.68 8.72
N ASP A 273 2.92 -10.38 9.99
CA ASP A 273 3.65 -11.14 10.98
C ASP A 273 2.99 -10.92 12.36
N PRO A 274 2.90 -11.95 13.24
CA PRO A 274 2.52 -11.79 14.65
C PRO A 274 3.29 -10.69 15.38
N TYR A 275 4.48 -10.33 14.91
CA TYR A 275 5.35 -9.32 15.50
C TYR A 275 4.95 -7.89 15.15
N THR A 276 4.20 -7.65 14.08
CA THR A 276 3.68 -6.31 13.75
C THR A 276 2.67 -5.77 14.77
N ARG A 277 2.27 -6.60 15.72
CA ARG A 277 1.40 -6.25 16.87
C ARG A 277 2.16 -5.67 18.04
N THR A 278 3.47 -5.87 18.09
CA THR A 278 4.34 -5.38 19.15
C THR A 278 4.85 -3.98 18.84
N VAL A 279 5.70 -3.46 19.70
CA VAL A 279 6.26 -2.11 19.63
C VAL A 279 7.12 -1.89 18.37
N SER A 280 7.67 -2.97 17.79
CA SER A 280 8.49 -2.95 16.58
C SER A 280 8.32 -4.24 15.77
N ASP A 281 8.95 -4.30 14.61
CA ASP A 281 9.06 -5.49 13.77
C ASP A 281 10.43 -6.14 13.99
N VAL A 282 10.45 -7.38 14.51
CA VAL A 282 11.68 -8.13 14.79
C VAL A 282 12.55 -8.30 13.54
N TYR A 283 11.94 -8.47 12.36
CA TYR A 283 12.68 -8.55 11.10
C TYR A 283 13.41 -7.23 10.82
N GLN A 284 12.74 -6.10 10.97
CA GLN A 284 13.36 -4.78 10.82
C GLN A 284 14.44 -4.53 11.86
N ASP A 285 14.21 -4.90 13.12
CA ASP A 285 15.18 -4.71 14.20
C ASP A 285 16.45 -5.52 13.96
N LEU A 286 16.34 -6.70 13.30
CA LEU A 286 17.49 -7.55 12.96
C LEU A 286 18.19 -7.13 11.67
N PHE A 287 17.43 -6.82 10.62
CA PHE A 287 17.97 -6.63 9.27
C PHE A 287 17.95 -5.17 8.81
N GLY A 288 17.33 -4.28 9.59
CA GLY A 288 17.21 -2.87 9.28
C GLY A 288 16.33 -2.55 8.08
N GLU A 289 15.45 -3.46 7.68
CA GLU A 289 14.48 -3.27 6.58
C GLU A 289 13.20 -4.02 6.87
N GLY A 290 12.06 -3.49 6.37
CA GLY A 290 10.73 -4.07 6.50
C GLY A 290 10.12 -4.44 5.16
N SER A 291 8.88 -4.92 5.18
CA SER A 291 8.11 -5.26 3.97
C SER A 291 7.18 -4.13 3.58
N PHE A 292 6.95 -3.95 2.27
CA PHE A 292 6.00 -2.99 1.72
C PHE A 292 4.80 -3.71 1.10
N ILE A 293 3.60 -3.23 1.39
CA ILE A 293 2.33 -3.81 0.93
C ILE A 293 1.47 -2.83 0.11
N GLY A 294 2.12 -1.82 -0.47
CA GLY A 294 1.45 -0.88 -1.38
C GLY A 294 0.71 0.28 -0.72
N LYS A 295 0.87 0.48 0.59
CA LYS A 295 0.27 1.57 1.36
C LYS A 295 1.30 2.17 2.30
N GLY A 296 1.57 3.45 2.14
CA GLY A 296 2.59 4.12 2.92
C GLY A 296 3.11 5.34 2.22
N ILE A 297 4.30 5.78 2.60
CA ILE A 297 4.94 6.97 2.06
C ILE A 297 6.24 6.60 1.34
N TYR A 298 6.54 7.28 0.25
CA TYR A 298 7.81 7.15 -0.44
C TYR A 298 8.39 8.50 -0.86
N ASP A 299 9.72 8.57 -0.93
CA ASP A 299 10.44 9.69 -1.54
C ASP A 299 10.34 9.57 -3.07
N LEU A 300 9.72 10.56 -3.70
CA LEU A 300 9.39 10.55 -5.12
C LEU A 300 10.63 10.38 -6.01
N ALA A 301 11.68 11.12 -5.73
CA ALA A 301 12.90 11.09 -6.53
C ALA A 301 13.66 9.77 -6.38
N VAL A 302 13.74 9.26 -5.14
CA VAL A 302 14.40 7.98 -4.84
C VAL A 302 13.62 6.82 -5.48
N PHE A 303 12.30 6.81 -5.31
CA PHE A 303 11.41 5.78 -5.85
C PHE A 303 11.55 5.68 -7.37
N GLU A 304 11.43 6.81 -8.07
CA GLU A 304 11.57 6.84 -9.52
C GLU A 304 12.98 6.45 -9.98
N ARG A 305 14.02 6.93 -9.32
CA ARG A 305 15.41 6.57 -9.64
C ARG A 305 15.69 5.09 -9.56
N VAL A 306 15.09 4.41 -8.59
CA VAL A 306 15.35 2.99 -8.29
C VAL A 306 14.51 2.07 -9.16
N LEU A 307 13.25 2.46 -9.45
CA LEU A 307 12.25 1.52 -9.98
C LEU A 307 11.91 1.73 -11.45
N ARG A 308 12.23 2.90 -12.02
CA ARG A 308 11.92 3.22 -13.41
C ARG A 308 12.55 2.22 -14.37
N GLY A 309 11.71 1.63 -15.23
CA GLY A 309 12.14 0.69 -16.26
C GLY A 309 12.73 -0.63 -15.75
N ARG A 310 12.57 -0.93 -14.44
CA ARG A 310 13.18 -2.12 -13.84
C ARG A 310 12.46 -3.40 -14.21
N TRP A 311 11.17 -3.33 -14.43
CA TRP A 311 10.37 -4.51 -14.79
C TRP A 311 9.86 -4.43 -16.21
N PRO A 312 9.74 -5.57 -16.90
CA PRO A 312 9.12 -5.62 -18.22
C PRO A 312 7.66 -5.17 -18.10
N GLU A 313 7.22 -4.44 -19.12
CA GLU A 313 5.86 -3.95 -19.20
C GLU A 313 4.84 -5.10 -19.17
N ASN A 314 3.72 -4.86 -18.51
CA ASN A 314 2.55 -5.75 -18.48
C ASN A 314 2.82 -7.19 -17.97
N GLN A 315 3.87 -7.39 -17.16
CA GLN A 315 4.23 -8.71 -16.63
C GLN A 315 4.14 -8.82 -15.11
N VAL A 316 4.29 -7.71 -14.38
CA VAL A 316 4.30 -7.67 -12.92
C VAL A 316 3.05 -6.96 -12.43
N LEU A 317 2.10 -7.69 -11.83
CA LEU A 317 0.87 -7.14 -11.27
C LEU A 317 0.99 -6.86 -9.77
N SER A 318 1.63 -7.76 -9.00
CA SER A 318 1.95 -7.55 -7.59
C SER A 318 3.39 -7.05 -7.48
N HIS A 319 3.52 -5.77 -7.24
CA HIS A 319 4.81 -5.07 -7.33
C HIS A 319 5.31 -4.56 -5.98
N ASP A 320 4.42 -4.44 -4.99
CA ASP A 320 4.69 -3.76 -3.72
C ASP A 320 5.92 -4.32 -3.00
N LEU A 321 5.99 -5.65 -2.83
CA LEU A 321 7.12 -6.31 -2.18
C LEU A 321 8.44 -6.06 -2.93
N LEU A 322 8.40 -6.13 -4.27
CA LEU A 322 9.58 -5.89 -5.10
C LEU A 322 10.05 -4.43 -5.00
N GLU A 323 9.12 -3.47 -4.98
CA GLU A 323 9.42 -2.07 -4.75
C GLU A 323 10.13 -1.87 -3.41
N GLY A 324 9.62 -2.50 -2.35
CA GLY A 324 10.23 -2.50 -1.02
C GLY A 324 11.66 -3.05 -1.00
N CYS A 325 11.94 -4.12 -1.75
CA CYS A 325 13.27 -4.71 -1.84
C CYS A 325 14.31 -3.79 -2.49
N TYR A 326 13.93 -3.00 -3.49
CA TYR A 326 14.85 -2.13 -4.21
C TYR A 326 14.93 -0.72 -3.62
N ALA A 327 13.79 -0.13 -3.27
CA ALA A 327 13.74 1.18 -2.65
C ALA A 327 14.01 1.15 -1.14
N ARG A 328 14.15 -0.02 -0.57
CA ARG A 328 14.36 -0.32 0.85
C ARG A 328 13.23 0.25 1.72
N SER A 329 12.35 -0.64 2.12
CA SER A 329 11.21 -0.30 2.97
C SER A 329 11.57 -0.34 4.46
N GLY A 330 11.04 0.63 5.23
CA GLY A 330 11.04 0.59 6.68
C GLY A 330 9.61 0.53 7.24
N LEU A 331 9.40 -0.17 8.36
CA LEU A 331 8.14 -0.21 9.06
C LEU A 331 8.06 0.92 10.09
N VAL A 332 6.99 1.72 10.05
CA VAL A 332 6.64 2.72 11.07
C VAL A 332 5.57 2.11 11.96
N SER A 333 5.99 1.37 12.99
CA SER A 333 5.10 0.57 13.84
C SER A 333 4.21 1.42 14.77
N ASP A 334 4.61 2.65 15.04
CA ASP A 334 3.88 3.61 15.91
C ASP A 334 2.89 4.51 15.13
N VAL A 335 2.78 4.34 13.81
CA VAL A 335 1.72 4.93 12.98
C VAL A 335 0.83 3.83 12.43
N ALA A 336 -0.46 3.87 12.76
CA ALA A 336 -1.44 2.91 12.27
C ALA A 336 -2.40 3.56 11.26
N LEU A 337 -2.62 2.89 10.14
CA LEU A 337 -3.72 3.15 9.22
C LEU A 337 -4.78 2.07 9.42
N PHE A 338 -6.04 2.37 9.11
CA PHE A 338 -7.14 1.44 9.34
C PHE A 338 -7.80 1.07 8.01
N GLU A 339 -8.15 -0.21 7.88
CA GLU A 339 -8.85 -0.77 6.71
C GLU A 339 -10.07 -1.57 7.10
N GLN A 340 -11.04 -1.63 6.19
CA GLN A 340 -12.21 -2.46 6.38
C GLN A 340 -11.88 -3.91 6.00
N SER A 341 -12.19 -4.83 6.92
CA SER A 341 -12.16 -6.26 6.60
C SER A 341 -13.37 -6.66 5.78
N PRO A 342 -13.21 -7.65 4.88
CA PRO A 342 -14.36 -8.23 4.18
C PRO A 342 -15.37 -8.78 5.18
N ASP A 343 -16.63 -8.45 4.99
CA ASP A 343 -17.74 -8.83 5.86
C ASP A 343 -18.19 -10.29 5.71
N ASN A 344 -17.70 -10.99 4.69
CA ASN A 344 -18.06 -12.38 4.41
C ASN A 344 -16.93 -13.15 3.70
N TYR A 345 -17.03 -14.49 3.79
CA TYR A 345 -16.04 -15.41 3.22
C TYR A 345 -15.82 -15.25 1.71
N LEU A 346 -16.90 -15.04 0.93
CA LEU A 346 -16.78 -14.92 -0.52
C LEU A 346 -16.02 -13.66 -0.94
N ALA A 347 -16.27 -12.55 -0.24
CA ALA A 347 -15.54 -11.30 -0.47
C ALA A 347 -14.05 -11.44 -0.10
N ASP A 348 -13.75 -12.15 1.00
CA ASP A 348 -12.36 -12.41 1.41
C ASP A 348 -11.63 -13.32 0.42
N VAL A 349 -12.26 -14.41 -0.03
CA VAL A 349 -11.69 -15.30 -1.06
C VAL A 349 -11.44 -14.53 -2.36
N ALA A 350 -12.37 -13.67 -2.77
CA ALA A 350 -12.21 -12.85 -3.97
C ALA A 350 -11.04 -11.87 -3.83
N ARG A 351 -10.85 -11.27 -2.63
CA ARG A 351 -9.72 -10.41 -2.30
C ARG A 351 -8.39 -11.19 -2.35
N ARG A 352 -8.30 -12.32 -1.65
CA ARG A 352 -7.10 -13.18 -1.62
C ARG A 352 -6.75 -13.73 -3.00
N ARG A 353 -7.75 -14.11 -3.81
CA ARG A 353 -7.53 -14.56 -5.19
C ARG A 353 -6.84 -13.47 -6.03
N ARG A 354 -7.23 -12.20 -5.86
CA ARG A 354 -6.55 -11.09 -6.56
C ARG A 354 -5.08 -10.96 -6.13
N TRP A 355 -4.81 -11.09 -4.83
CA TRP A 355 -3.44 -11.01 -4.31
C TRP A 355 -2.54 -12.15 -4.80
N VAL A 356 -3.07 -13.37 -4.80
CA VAL A 356 -2.31 -14.55 -5.27
C VAL A 356 -2.08 -14.53 -6.78
N ARG A 357 -3.02 -13.96 -7.55
CA ARG A 357 -2.89 -13.84 -9.01
C ARG A 357 -1.88 -12.76 -9.43
N GLY A 358 -1.75 -11.73 -8.64
CA GLY A 358 -0.83 -10.62 -8.89
C GLY A 358 0.57 -10.92 -8.51
#